data_fd5e12ac242ee322c77e5a20f8d7f26f
#
_entry.id   fd5e12ac242ee322c77e5a20f8d7f26f
#
_cell.length_a   1.000
_cell.length_b   1.000
_cell.length_c   1.000
_cell.angle_alpha   90.00
_cell.angle_beta   90.00
_cell.angle_gamma   90.00
#
_symmetry.space_group_name_H-M   'P 1'
#
loop_
_entity.id
_entity.type
_entity.pdbx_description
1 polymer ?
#
loop_
_entity_poly.entity_id
_entity_poly.type
_entity_poly.pdbx_seq_one_letter_code
_entity_poly.pdbx_strand_id
1 'polypeptide(L)'
;MRVREEDIPKTAFRTRYGHFEFVVMPFGLTNAPAAFMDLINWVCRLMLDRLVITSIDDILVYSRSREQHEQHLREVLETLRKEKLYAKLSKCDFWLREVQFLGHIVNEQGIMVDPAKVEAVMWWEVPKTPSEIRSFLGLAGYYRRFIQGFSTVAVPLTRLTKKNAAFRWGKEQ
;
A
#
# COMPACT_ATOMS: atom_id res chain seq x y z
N MET A 1 -19.71 -2.51 4.87
CA MET A 1 -19.62 -3.46 6.01
C MET A 1 -20.39 -2.89 7.18
N ARG A 2 -21.13 -3.72 7.92
CA ARG A 2 -21.84 -3.29 9.12
C ARG A 2 -20.93 -3.27 10.33
N VAL A 3 -21.10 -2.29 11.21
CA VAL A 3 -20.48 -2.26 12.53
C VAL A 3 -21.21 -3.28 13.40
N ARG A 4 -20.50 -4.00 14.28
CA ARG A 4 -21.12 -4.89 15.26
C ARG A 4 -21.99 -4.05 16.22
N GLU A 5 -23.12 -4.58 16.65
CA GLU A 5 -24.07 -3.85 17.52
C GLU A 5 -23.40 -3.33 18.80
N GLU A 6 -22.53 -4.14 19.42
CA GLU A 6 -21.75 -3.77 20.60
C GLU A 6 -20.72 -2.65 20.37
N ASP A 7 -20.34 -2.41 19.12
CA ASP A 7 -19.33 -1.41 18.73
C ASP A 7 -19.96 -0.11 18.19
N ILE A 8 -21.27 -0.10 17.88
CA ILE A 8 -21.98 1.08 17.36
C ILE A 8 -21.77 2.30 18.28
N PRO A 9 -21.91 2.22 19.61
CA PRO A 9 -21.70 3.36 20.50
C PRO A 9 -20.27 3.91 20.45
N LYS A 10 -19.26 3.11 20.09
CA LYS A 10 -17.86 3.55 19.95
C LYS A 10 -17.66 4.47 18.73
N THR A 11 -18.60 4.49 17.80
CA THR A 11 -18.56 5.33 16.61
C THR A 11 -19.25 6.67 16.80
N ALA A 12 -19.73 6.95 18.01
CA ALA A 12 -20.53 8.14 18.32
C ALA A 12 -19.79 9.43 17.99
N PHE A 13 -20.47 10.37 17.37
CA PHE A 13 -20.00 11.72 17.11
C PHE A 13 -21.08 12.76 17.40
N ARG A 14 -20.63 13.96 17.73
CA ARG A 14 -21.53 15.07 18.07
C ARG A 14 -21.56 16.12 16.98
N THR A 15 -22.74 16.58 16.64
CA THR A 15 -22.99 17.75 15.77
C THR A 15 -23.86 18.77 16.49
N ARG A 16 -24.09 19.92 15.86
CA ARG A 16 -25.09 20.90 16.37
C ARG A 16 -26.50 20.34 16.40
N TYR A 17 -26.79 19.26 15.70
CA TYR A 17 -28.11 18.63 15.63
C TYR A 17 -28.30 17.48 16.61
N GLY A 18 -27.27 17.11 17.36
CA GLY A 18 -27.31 16.01 18.33
C GLY A 18 -26.16 15.05 18.23
N HIS A 19 -26.30 13.89 18.85
CA HIS A 19 -25.38 12.78 18.82
C HIS A 19 -25.87 11.75 17.80
N PHE A 20 -24.92 11.21 17.05
CA PHE A 20 -25.16 10.20 16.01
C PHE A 20 -24.13 9.10 16.11
N GLU A 21 -24.49 7.92 15.62
CA GLU A 21 -23.65 6.74 15.59
C GLU A 21 -23.67 6.11 14.21
N PHE A 22 -22.63 5.39 13.84
CA PHE A 22 -22.57 4.71 12.58
C PHE A 22 -22.97 3.23 12.70
N VAL A 23 -23.96 2.80 11.95
CA VAL A 23 -24.34 1.38 11.80
C VAL A 23 -23.55 0.68 10.68
N VAL A 24 -22.87 1.46 9.82
CA VAL A 24 -21.95 0.99 8.80
C VAL A 24 -20.58 1.61 9.03
N MET A 25 -19.53 0.90 8.67
CA MET A 25 -18.17 1.34 8.88
C MET A 25 -17.86 2.60 8.04
N PRO A 26 -17.64 3.76 8.67
CA PRO A 26 -17.25 4.98 7.97
C PRO A 26 -15.76 5.01 7.72
N PHE A 27 -15.32 5.91 6.84
CA PHE A 27 -13.92 6.29 6.75
C PHE A 27 -13.43 6.90 8.07
N GLY A 28 -12.16 6.66 8.40
CA GLY A 28 -11.52 7.24 9.59
C GLY A 28 -11.52 6.34 10.83
N LEU A 29 -12.23 5.21 10.83
CA LEU A 29 -12.03 4.21 11.87
C LEU A 29 -10.66 3.54 11.69
N THR A 30 -9.95 3.33 12.80
CA THR A 30 -8.57 2.79 12.80
C THR A 30 -8.45 1.45 12.08
N ASN A 31 -9.45 0.57 12.20
CA ASN A 31 -9.46 -0.75 11.59
C ASN A 31 -10.18 -0.81 10.23
N ALA A 32 -10.74 0.30 9.74
CA ALA A 32 -11.48 0.30 8.47
C ALA A 32 -10.63 -0.14 7.27
N PRO A 33 -9.37 0.32 7.08
CA PRO A 33 -8.53 -0.13 5.97
C PRO A 33 -8.25 -1.63 6.02
N ALA A 34 -7.94 -2.18 7.21
CA ALA A 34 -7.68 -3.61 7.38
C ALA A 34 -8.92 -4.46 7.06
N ALA A 35 -10.08 -4.07 7.59
CA ALA A 35 -11.33 -4.78 7.34
C ALA A 35 -11.75 -4.71 5.86
N PHE A 36 -11.49 -3.59 5.17
CA PHE A 36 -11.75 -3.48 3.75
C PHE A 36 -10.77 -4.33 2.91
N MET A 37 -9.49 -4.35 3.29
CA MET A 37 -8.49 -5.20 2.65
C MET A 37 -8.84 -6.68 2.78
N ASP A 38 -9.29 -7.13 3.96
CA ASP A 38 -9.76 -8.50 4.17
C ASP A 38 -10.97 -8.83 3.28
N LEU A 39 -11.91 -7.89 3.13
CA LEU A 39 -13.05 -8.06 2.24
C LEU A 39 -12.60 -8.23 0.78
N ILE A 40 -11.75 -7.36 0.26
CA ILE A 40 -11.27 -7.43 -1.12
C ILE A 40 -10.47 -8.72 -1.35
N ASN A 41 -9.60 -9.10 -0.42
CA ASN A 41 -8.85 -10.35 -0.48
C ASN A 41 -9.79 -11.56 -0.49
N TRP A 42 -10.83 -11.55 0.31
CA TRP A 42 -11.83 -12.63 0.32
C TRP A 42 -12.60 -12.70 -1.01
N VAL A 43 -13.02 -11.57 -1.55
CA VAL A 43 -13.72 -11.48 -2.84
C VAL A 43 -12.85 -11.98 -3.99
N CYS A 44 -11.60 -11.55 -4.01
CA CYS A 44 -10.64 -11.89 -5.07
C CYS A 44 -9.87 -13.20 -4.83
N ARG A 45 -10.14 -13.95 -3.75
CA ARG A 45 -9.32 -15.07 -3.27
C ARG A 45 -8.95 -16.14 -4.31
N LEU A 46 -9.83 -16.42 -5.26
CA LEU A 46 -9.59 -17.40 -6.31
C LEU A 46 -8.73 -16.84 -7.47
N MET A 47 -8.54 -15.54 -7.50
CA MET A 47 -7.83 -14.80 -8.53
C MET A 47 -6.48 -14.24 -8.02
N LEU A 48 -6.29 -14.17 -6.69
CA LEU A 48 -5.04 -13.66 -6.08
C LEU A 48 -3.83 -14.43 -6.60
N ASP A 49 -2.75 -13.71 -6.86
CA ASP A 49 -1.46 -14.22 -7.34
C ASP A 49 -1.49 -14.95 -8.70
N ARG A 50 -2.68 -15.10 -9.29
CA ARG A 50 -2.87 -15.70 -10.61
C ARG A 50 -3.10 -14.65 -11.69
N LEU A 51 -3.93 -13.67 -11.42
CA LEU A 51 -4.33 -12.62 -12.36
C LEU A 51 -4.64 -11.30 -11.67
N VAL A 52 -4.66 -11.27 -10.32
CA VAL A 52 -4.97 -10.08 -9.52
C VAL A 52 -3.99 -9.94 -8.37
N ILE A 53 -3.55 -8.71 -8.13
CA ILE A 53 -2.93 -8.26 -6.89
C ILE A 53 -3.82 -7.18 -6.30
N THR A 54 -4.09 -7.25 -5.01
CA THR A 54 -4.93 -6.29 -4.29
C THR A 54 -4.12 -5.54 -3.23
N SER A 55 -4.44 -4.28 -3.02
CA SER A 55 -3.91 -3.49 -1.91
C SER A 55 -4.91 -2.44 -1.48
N ILE A 56 -5.47 -2.62 -0.31
CA ILE A 56 -6.54 -1.78 0.26
C ILE A 56 -7.68 -1.63 -0.76
N ASP A 57 -7.75 -0.53 -1.48
CA ASP A 57 -8.77 -0.18 -2.49
C ASP A 57 -8.29 -0.35 -3.94
N ASP A 58 -7.02 -0.64 -4.16
CA ASP A 58 -6.46 -0.81 -5.50
C ASP A 58 -6.44 -2.29 -5.92
N ILE A 59 -6.87 -2.56 -7.14
CA ILE A 59 -6.86 -3.89 -7.76
C ILE A 59 -6.05 -3.81 -9.05
N LEU A 60 -4.92 -4.50 -9.09
CA LEU A 60 -4.11 -4.65 -10.29
C LEU A 60 -4.45 -5.97 -10.99
N VAL A 61 -4.99 -5.88 -12.21
CA VAL A 61 -5.24 -7.04 -13.08
C VAL A 61 -4.08 -7.17 -14.06
N TYR A 62 -3.46 -8.34 -14.15
CA TYR A 62 -2.32 -8.57 -15.04
C TYR A 62 -2.50 -9.85 -15.87
N SER A 63 -1.84 -9.88 -17.03
CA SER A 63 -1.96 -10.97 -17.99
C SER A 63 -0.78 -11.00 -18.94
N ARG A 64 -0.52 -12.14 -19.57
CA ARG A 64 0.58 -12.30 -20.52
C ARG A 64 0.22 -11.85 -21.95
N SER A 65 -1.06 -11.85 -22.31
CA SER A 65 -1.53 -11.40 -23.62
C SER A 65 -2.78 -10.54 -23.48
N ARG A 66 -3.11 -9.82 -24.53
CA ARG A 66 -4.31 -8.96 -24.60
C ARG A 66 -5.59 -9.77 -24.48
N GLU A 67 -5.66 -10.92 -25.11
CA GLU A 67 -6.83 -11.83 -25.11
C GLU A 67 -7.08 -12.39 -23.70
N GLN A 68 -5.99 -12.81 -23.03
CA GLN A 68 -6.07 -13.23 -21.63
C GLN A 68 -6.50 -12.06 -20.73
N HIS A 69 -6.00 -10.85 -21.00
CA HIS A 69 -6.34 -9.69 -20.20
C HIS A 69 -7.82 -9.34 -20.29
N GLU A 70 -8.43 -9.45 -21.46
CA GLU A 70 -9.87 -9.27 -21.62
C GLU A 70 -10.66 -10.28 -20.77
N GLN A 71 -10.25 -11.55 -20.78
CA GLN A 71 -10.89 -12.60 -19.97
C GLN A 71 -10.73 -12.36 -18.48
N HIS A 72 -9.51 -12.06 -18.03
CA HIS A 72 -9.21 -11.78 -16.62
C HIS A 72 -9.97 -10.55 -16.12
N LEU A 73 -10.00 -9.48 -16.92
CA LEU A 73 -10.73 -8.26 -16.57
C LEU A 73 -12.22 -8.53 -16.43
N ARG A 74 -12.80 -9.32 -17.35
CA ARG A 74 -14.20 -9.74 -17.30
C ARG A 74 -14.49 -10.53 -16.03
N GLU A 75 -13.65 -11.51 -15.68
CA GLU A 75 -13.77 -12.33 -14.47
C GLU A 75 -13.74 -11.45 -13.20
N VAL A 76 -12.82 -10.50 -13.14
CA VAL A 76 -12.73 -9.57 -12.00
C VAL A 76 -13.98 -8.70 -11.90
N LEU A 77 -14.40 -8.07 -13.00
CA LEU A 77 -15.57 -7.17 -13.01
C LEU A 77 -16.88 -7.91 -12.69
N GLU A 78 -17.04 -9.13 -13.17
CA GLU A 78 -18.20 -9.98 -12.85
C GLU A 78 -18.20 -10.37 -11.36
N THR A 79 -17.04 -10.70 -10.80
CA THR A 79 -16.89 -11.00 -9.37
C THR A 79 -17.24 -9.79 -8.51
N LEU A 80 -16.70 -8.62 -8.83
CA LEU A 80 -17.03 -7.39 -8.11
C LEU A 80 -18.53 -7.08 -8.20
N ARG A 81 -19.14 -7.21 -9.38
CA ARG A 81 -20.57 -7.01 -9.59
C ARG A 81 -21.42 -7.95 -8.75
N LYS A 82 -21.05 -9.25 -8.71
CA LYS A 82 -21.73 -10.28 -7.91
C LYS A 82 -21.70 -9.94 -6.42
N GLU A 83 -20.57 -9.46 -5.94
CA GLU A 83 -20.37 -9.07 -4.53
C GLU A 83 -20.84 -7.62 -4.25
N LYS A 84 -21.48 -6.96 -5.22
CA LYS A 84 -22.00 -5.58 -5.11
C LYS A 84 -20.93 -4.55 -4.77
N LEU A 85 -19.71 -4.77 -5.24
CA LEU A 85 -18.62 -3.81 -5.16
C LEU A 85 -18.54 -3.03 -6.48
N TYR A 86 -18.27 -1.74 -6.36
CA TYR A 86 -18.27 -0.82 -7.50
C TYR A 86 -16.91 -0.16 -7.64
N ALA A 87 -16.30 -0.31 -8.81
CA ALA A 87 -15.12 0.44 -9.19
C ALA A 87 -15.52 1.82 -9.74
N LYS A 88 -14.83 2.87 -9.32
CA LYS A 88 -15.03 4.22 -9.87
C LYS A 88 -14.30 4.31 -11.21
N LEU A 89 -15.04 4.28 -12.32
CA LEU A 89 -14.49 4.23 -13.68
C LEU A 89 -13.48 5.36 -13.95
N SER A 90 -13.71 6.58 -13.44
CA SER A 90 -12.78 7.72 -13.60
C SER A 90 -11.45 7.58 -12.85
N LYS A 91 -11.27 6.50 -12.06
CA LYS A 91 -10.02 6.13 -11.38
C LYS A 91 -9.47 4.79 -11.90
N CYS A 92 -10.06 4.25 -12.95
CA CYS A 92 -9.62 2.99 -13.53
C CYS A 92 -8.86 3.27 -14.83
N ASP A 93 -7.66 2.75 -14.90
CA ASP A 93 -6.85 2.74 -16.12
C ASP A 93 -6.89 1.34 -16.73
N PHE A 94 -7.10 1.29 -18.05
CA PHE A 94 -7.25 0.04 -18.76
C PHE A 94 -6.22 -0.07 -19.90
N TRP A 95 -5.78 -1.30 -20.18
CA TRP A 95 -4.92 -1.62 -21.31
C TRP A 95 -3.53 -0.96 -21.28
N LEU A 96 -3.06 -0.59 -20.09
CA LEU A 96 -1.73 -0.04 -19.91
C LEU A 96 -0.67 -1.15 -20.07
N ARG A 97 0.44 -0.83 -20.74
CA ARG A 97 1.64 -1.70 -20.80
C ARG A 97 2.54 -1.52 -19.59
N GLU A 98 2.40 -0.39 -18.94
CA GLU A 98 3.14 -0.02 -17.74
C GLU A 98 2.19 0.66 -16.78
N VAL A 99 2.27 0.29 -15.51
CA VAL A 99 1.43 0.85 -14.45
C VAL A 99 2.24 1.12 -13.19
N GLN A 100 1.95 2.24 -12.55
CA GLN A 100 2.46 2.54 -11.22
C GLN A 100 1.55 1.90 -10.17
N PHE A 101 2.11 0.99 -9.37
CA PHE A 101 1.37 0.27 -8.33
C PHE A 101 2.22 0.14 -7.08
N LEU A 102 1.70 0.61 -5.93
CA LEU A 102 2.38 0.56 -4.63
C LEU A 102 3.81 1.12 -4.65
N GLY A 103 4.03 2.22 -5.38
CA GLY A 103 5.36 2.84 -5.48
C GLY A 103 6.35 2.07 -6.34
N HIS A 104 5.88 1.11 -7.12
CA HIS A 104 6.66 0.38 -8.12
C HIS A 104 6.09 0.66 -9.50
N ILE A 105 6.94 0.52 -10.50
CA ILE A 105 6.53 0.43 -11.90
C ILE A 105 6.48 -1.04 -12.29
N VAL A 106 5.33 -1.48 -12.79
CA VAL A 106 5.09 -2.84 -13.28
C VAL A 106 4.88 -2.80 -14.78
N ASN A 107 5.69 -3.53 -15.53
CA ASN A 107 5.61 -3.63 -16.99
C ASN A 107 6.03 -5.04 -17.46
N GLU A 108 6.18 -5.24 -18.77
CA GLU A 108 6.59 -6.51 -19.37
C GLU A 108 8.00 -6.99 -18.97
N GLN A 109 8.88 -6.07 -18.54
CA GLN A 109 10.24 -6.37 -18.07
C GLN A 109 10.27 -6.80 -16.60
N GLY A 110 9.17 -6.59 -15.88
CA GLY A 110 9.02 -6.94 -14.48
C GLY A 110 8.64 -5.77 -13.58
N ILE A 111 9.18 -5.77 -12.36
CA ILE A 111 8.90 -4.77 -11.34
C ILE A 111 10.14 -3.93 -11.13
N MET A 112 10.00 -2.61 -11.22
CA MET A 112 11.05 -1.62 -10.99
C MET A 112 10.65 -0.67 -9.88
N VAL A 113 11.65 -0.01 -9.29
CA VAL A 113 11.41 1.11 -8.35
C VAL A 113 10.92 2.32 -9.16
N ASP A 114 9.90 3.00 -8.65
CA ASP A 114 9.47 4.29 -9.20
C ASP A 114 10.64 5.30 -9.17
N PRO A 115 11.03 5.90 -10.32
CA PRO A 115 12.11 6.87 -10.39
C PRO A 115 11.95 8.04 -9.41
N ALA A 116 10.74 8.50 -9.18
CA ALA A 116 10.48 9.56 -8.20
C ALA A 116 10.87 9.16 -6.77
N LYS A 117 10.77 7.86 -6.43
CA LYS A 117 11.22 7.33 -5.13
C LYS A 117 12.72 7.17 -5.06
N VAL A 118 13.37 6.83 -6.16
CA VAL A 118 14.84 6.83 -6.26
C VAL A 118 15.35 8.25 -6.06
N GLU A 119 14.77 9.22 -6.75
CA GLU A 119 15.11 10.63 -6.62
C GLU A 119 14.92 11.14 -5.19
N ALA A 120 13.81 10.81 -4.55
CA ALA A 120 13.55 11.17 -3.16
C ALA A 120 14.63 10.63 -2.19
N VAL A 121 15.20 9.45 -2.46
CA VAL A 121 16.31 8.90 -1.68
C VAL A 121 17.62 9.63 -1.99
N MET A 122 17.89 9.94 -3.27
CA MET A 122 19.11 10.64 -3.70
C MET A 122 19.21 12.06 -3.12
N TRP A 123 18.08 12.75 -3.01
CA TRP A 123 18.02 14.12 -2.48
C TRP A 123 17.63 14.17 -0.99
N TRP A 124 17.68 13.03 -0.30
CA TRP A 124 17.38 13.02 1.14
C TRP A 124 18.42 13.81 1.91
N GLU A 125 17.98 14.74 2.73
CA GLU A 125 18.88 15.49 3.61
C GLU A 125 19.57 14.55 4.60
N VAL A 126 20.84 14.86 4.91
CA VAL A 126 21.62 14.11 5.90
C VAL A 126 20.87 14.09 7.23
N PRO A 127 20.51 12.90 7.77
CA PRO A 127 19.79 12.79 9.03
C PRO A 127 20.58 13.37 10.19
N LYS A 128 19.91 14.17 11.01
CA LYS A 128 20.48 14.82 12.19
C LYS A 128 20.04 14.14 13.50
N THR A 129 19.08 13.25 13.44
CA THR A 129 18.51 12.56 14.59
C THR A 129 18.30 11.07 14.33
N PRO A 130 18.26 10.22 15.38
CA PRO A 130 17.90 8.81 15.24
C PRO A 130 16.52 8.59 14.63
N SER A 131 15.58 9.52 14.82
CA SER A 131 14.24 9.45 14.24
C SER A 131 14.29 9.65 12.73
N GLU A 132 15.05 10.62 12.25
CA GLU A 132 15.24 10.86 10.82
C GLU A 132 15.94 9.68 10.13
N ILE A 133 16.94 9.05 10.82
CA ILE A 133 17.53 7.80 10.31
C ILE A 133 16.48 6.70 10.16
N ARG A 134 15.58 6.54 11.14
CA ARG A 134 14.52 5.53 11.03
C ARG A 134 13.57 5.83 9.87
N SER A 135 13.25 7.09 9.64
CA SER A 135 12.43 7.52 8.51
C SER A 135 13.10 7.22 7.17
N PHE A 136 14.40 7.56 7.04
CA PHE A 136 15.20 7.23 5.87
C PHE A 136 15.26 5.71 5.61
N LEU A 137 15.65 4.96 6.67
CA LEU A 137 15.73 3.49 6.58
C LEU A 137 14.38 2.84 6.33
N GLY A 138 13.28 3.45 6.76
CA GLY A 138 11.93 3.01 6.44
C GLY A 138 11.65 3.10 4.93
N LEU A 139 11.95 4.25 4.32
CA LEU A 139 11.78 4.44 2.90
C LEU A 139 12.73 3.56 2.08
N ALA A 140 14.04 3.64 2.34
CA ALA A 140 15.04 2.87 1.62
C ALA A 140 14.85 1.34 1.81
N GLY A 141 14.46 0.93 3.03
CA GLY A 141 14.20 -0.47 3.37
C GLY A 141 12.99 -1.07 2.67
N TYR A 142 12.01 -0.25 2.29
CA TYR A 142 10.88 -0.70 1.47
C TYR A 142 11.38 -1.24 0.11
N TYR A 143 12.42 -0.62 -0.45
CA TYR A 143 13.03 -0.99 -1.73
C TYR A 143 14.25 -1.90 -1.59
N ARG A 144 14.51 -2.47 -0.41
CA ARG A 144 15.70 -3.29 -0.12
C ARG A 144 15.93 -4.45 -1.08
N ARG A 145 14.86 -4.97 -1.72
CA ARG A 145 14.95 -6.03 -2.72
C ARG A 145 15.75 -5.61 -3.95
N PHE A 146 15.77 -4.32 -4.27
CA PHE A 146 16.46 -3.73 -5.42
C PHE A 146 17.86 -3.22 -5.06
N ILE A 147 18.27 -3.30 -3.78
CA ILE A 147 19.56 -2.80 -3.29
C ILE A 147 20.40 -3.98 -2.82
N GLN A 148 21.44 -4.30 -3.59
CA GLN A 148 22.34 -5.40 -3.24
C GLN A 148 23.02 -5.12 -1.88
N GLY A 149 22.98 -6.10 -0.98
CA GLY A 149 23.62 -5.99 0.33
C GLY A 149 23.03 -4.92 1.24
N PHE A 150 21.78 -4.51 1.04
CA PHE A 150 21.12 -3.43 1.82
C PHE A 150 21.37 -3.54 3.32
N SER A 151 21.24 -4.74 3.90
CA SER A 151 21.44 -4.95 5.33
C SER A 151 22.84 -4.56 5.81
N THR A 152 23.87 -4.84 5.01
CA THR A 152 25.26 -4.49 5.32
C THR A 152 25.49 -2.98 5.18
N VAL A 153 25.00 -2.41 4.08
CA VAL A 153 25.09 -0.95 3.82
C VAL A 153 24.37 -0.13 4.90
N ALA A 154 23.25 -0.63 5.43
CA ALA A 154 22.46 0.04 6.44
C ALA A 154 23.01 -0.08 7.88
N VAL A 155 24.02 -0.92 8.14
CA VAL A 155 24.57 -1.17 9.49
C VAL A 155 25.06 0.12 10.16
N PRO A 156 25.87 1.01 9.53
CA PRO A 156 26.36 2.22 10.16
C PRO A 156 25.20 3.13 10.64
N LEU A 157 24.18 3.30 9.81
CA LEU A 157 22.98 4.07 10.15
C LEU A 157 22.19 3.42 11.28
N THR A 158 21.97 2.11 11.19
CA THR A 158 21.24 1.36 12.22
C THR A 158 21.92 1.44 13.59
N ARG A 159 23.26 1.47 13.65
CA ARG A 159 24.01 1.64 14.91
C ARG A 159 23.65 2.94 15.62
N LEU A 160 23.41 4.04 14.88
CA LEU A 160 23.04 5.34 15.44
C LEU A 160 21.61 5.38 16.01
N THR A 161 20.77 4.39 15.69
CA THR A 161 19.37 4.31 16.20
C THR A 161 19.23 3.54 17.51
N LYS A 162 20.33 2.94 18.02
CA LYS A 162 20.30 2.14 19.26
C LYS A 162 20.04 3.04 20.48
N LYS A 163 19.32 2.49 21.46
CA LYS A 163 19.14 3.14 22.78
C LYS A 163 20.51 3.32 23.41
N ASN A 164 20.86 4.49 23.86
CA ASN A 164 22.16 4.86 24.46
C ASN A 164 23.35 5.01 23.48
N ALA A 165 23.12 4.97 22.15
CA ALA A 165 24.17 5.34 21.21
C ALA A 165 24.32 6.86 21.14
N ALA A 166 25.55 7.36 21.27
CA ALA A 166 25.84 8.77 21.00
C ALA A 166 25.66 9.00 19.49
N PHE A 167 24.85 9.99 19.12
CA PHE A 167 24.66 10.34 17.71
C PHE A 167 25.93 11.08 17.23
N ARG A 168 26.74 10.40 16.44
CA ARG A 168 27.92 10.96 15.78
C ARG A 168 27.91 10.53 14.32
N TRP A 169 27.65 11.49 13.44
CA TRP A 169 27.74 11.28 11.99
C TRP A 169 29.19 11.33 11.53
N GLY A 170 29.68 10.35 10.82
CA GLY A 170 31.04 10.22 10.35
C GLY A 170 31.13 9.76 8.89
N LYS A 171 32.30 9.28 8.50
CA LYS A 171 32.55 8.84 7.11
C LYS A 171 31.88 7.51 6.73
N GLU A 172 31.46 6.73 7.72
CA GLU A 172 30.84 5.41 7.50
C GLU A 172 29.31 5.51 7.22
N GLN A 173 28.70 6.62 7.59
CA GLN A 173 27.29 6.90 7.37
C GLN A 173 27.06 7.51 5.99
#